data_3e0d51c083d2cc42cf722a14f75fd4c6
#
_entry.id   3e0d51c083d2cc42cf722a14f75fd4c6
#
_cell.length_a   1.000
_cell.length_b   1.000
_cell.length_c   1.000
_cell.angle_alpha   90.00
_cell.angle_beta   90.00
_cell.angle_gamma   90.00
#
_symmetry.space_group_name_H-M   'P 1'
#
loop_
_entity.id
_entity.type
_entity.pdbx_description
1 polymer ?
#
loop_
_entity_poly.entity_id
_entity_poly.type
_entity_poly.pdbx_seq_one_letter_code
_entity_poly.pdbx_strand_id
1 'polypeptide(L)'
;RTLDQVLYEISVLTFLSFQKIDDRYIIVNESKITKKNIQLLDDVLITGYLTKGIQKNVDATFTISPEKLEILPGLIEADILESIQLLPGVISPNETATGFTVRGGAMDQNRVIWDGINIYHKGHLFGMLSAFNPNSTRKVIFHNQGTHSRFGERASSVIDIYSINKITNRFKVGVGVNGINTDIYIEAPIVKDKLSIQASLRRSYTELYQSITFTKIADKVFQDTKITNAQNINND
;
A
#
# COMPACT_ATOMS: atom_id res chain seq x y z
N ARG A 1 20.49 44.18 -30.98
CA ARG A 1 19.19 43.96 -30.34
C ARG A 1 18.67 45.34 -29.91
N THR A 2 17.44 45.65 -30.25
CA THR A 2 16.79 46.90 -29.78
C THR A 2 16.36 46.75 -28.35
N LEU A 3 16.23 47.87 -27.62
CA LEU A 3 15.75 47.86 -26.22
C LEU A 3 14.41 47.11 -26.07
N ASP A 4 13.49 47.36 -27.04
CA ASP A 4 12.16 46.73 -27.03
C ASP A 4 12.21 45.20 -27.18
N GLN A 5 13.13 44.66 -27.96
CA GLN A 5 13.36 43.21 -28.07
C GLN A 5 13.86 42.62 -26.77
N VAL A 6 14.77 43.28 -26.06
CA VAL A 6 15.29 42.84 -24.76
C VAL A 6 14.18 42.88 -23.70
N LEU A 7 13.40 43.94 -23.67
CA LEU A 7 12.26 44.08 -22.74
C LEU A 7 11.19 43.01 -22.98
N TYR A 8 10.96 42.66 -24.23
CA TYR A 8 10.03 41.58 -24.58
C TYR A 8 10.56 40.22 -24.11
N GLU A 9 11.83 39.88 -24.35
CA GLU A 9 12.45 38.65 -23.88
C GLU A 9 12.36 38.55 -22.34
N ILE A 10 12.67 39.66 -21.64
CA ILE A 10 12.57 39.70 -20.18
C ILE A 10 11.11 39.53 -19.72
N SER A 11 10.15 40.12 -20.40
CA SER A 11 8.73 39.98 -20.03
C SER A 11 8.22 38.56 -20.12
N VAL A 12 8.69 37.79 -21.10
CA VAL A 12 8.34 36.38 -21.28
C VAL A 12 8.96 35.52 -20.15
N LEU A 13 10.18 35.84 -19.72
CA LEU A 13 10.88 35.07 -18.71
C LEU A 13 10.42 35.40 -17.28
N THR A 14 10.03 36.66 -17.03
CA THR A 14 9.75 37.15 -15.66
C THR A 14 8.27 37.33 -15.36
N PHE A 15 7.41 37.22 -16.38
CA PHE A 15 5.97 37.54 -16.29
C PHE A 15 5.70 38.97 -15.83
N LEU A 16 6.61 39.90 -16.11
CA LEU A 16 6.46 41.30 -15.83
C LEU A 16 6.05 42.04 -17.15
N SER A 17 5.24 43.07 -17.04
CA SER A 17 4.96 43.96 -18.13
C SER A 17 5.81 45.23 -18.02
N PHE A 18 6.42 45.63 -19.13
CA PHE A 18 7.27 46.80 -19.22
C PHE A 18 6.57 47.87 -20.08
N GLN A 19 6.41 49.04 -19.53
CA GLN A 19 5.86 50.17 -20.25
C GLN A 19 6.87 51.32 -20.30
N LYS A 20 7.39 51.61 -21.49
CA LYS A 20 8.28 52.73 -21.71
C LYS A 20 7.49 54.01 -21.63
N ILE A 21 7.88 54.96 -20.75
CA ILE A 21 7.27 56.29 -20.65
C ILE A 21 8.02 57.25 -21.57
N ASP A 22 9.37 57.23 -21.47
CA ASP A 22 10.29 58.00 -22.30
C ASP A 22 11.62 57.25 -22.45
N ASP A 23 12.61 57.90 -23.04
CA ASP A 23 13.92 57.27 -23.25
C ASP A 23 14.73 57.00 -21.96
N ARG A 24 14.24 57.46 -20.81
CA ARG A 24 14.93 57.32 -19.51
C ARG A 24 14.17 56.48 -18.48
N TYR A 25 12.86 56.31 -18.67
CA TYR A 25 11.99 55.67 -17.66
C TYR A 25 11.17 54.55 -18.24
N ILE A 26 11.21 53.41 -17.56
CA ILE A 26 10.42 52.22 -17.86
C ILE A 26 9.64 51.87 -16.57
N ILE A 27 8.32 51.81 -16.66
CA ILE A 27 7.50 51.26 -15.56
C ILE A 27 7.48 49.75 -15.70
N VAL A 28 7.73 49.09 -14.55
CA VAL A 28 7.60 47.64 -14.43
C VAL A 28 6.37 47.36 -13.59
N ASN A 29 5.39 46.68 -14.17
CA ASN A 29 4.20 46.22 -13.48
C ASN A 29 4.16 44.71 -13.48
N GLU A 30 3.60 44.13 -12.42
CA GLU A 30 3.21 42.74 -12.51
C GLU A 30 2.22 42.54 -13.66
N SER A 31 2.58 41.68 -14.59
CA SER A 31 1.63 41.27 -15.61
C SER A 31 0.45 40.65 -14.91
N LYS A 32 -0.72 41.27 -14.98
CA LYS A 32 -1.97 40.58 -14.67
C LYS A 32 -2.17 39.52 -15.76
N ILE A 33 -1.40 38.46 -15.66
CA ILE A 33 -1.74 37.24 -16.37
C ILE A 33 -3.11 36.89 -15.81
N THR A 34 -4.15 37.23 -16.56
CA THR A 34 -5.44 36.60 -16.36
C THR A 34 -5.11 35.13 -16.24
N LYS A 35 -5.36 34.53 -15.08
CA LYS A 35 -5.21 33.10 -14.89
C LYS A 35 -5.95 32.45 -16.03
N LYS A 36 -5.26 32.22 -17.14
CA LYS A 36 -5.76 31.37 -18.19
C LYS A 36 -6.17 30.14 -17.41
N ASN A 37 -7.44 29.80 -17.41
CA ASN A 37 -7.94 28.62 -16.74
C ASN A 37 -6.97 27.48 -17.01
N ILE A 38 -6.05 27.26 -16.08
CA ILE A 38 -5.29 26.02 -16.04
C ILE A 38 -6.37 25.05 -15.64
N GLN A 39 -7.00 24.45 -16.61
CA GLN A 39 -7.83 23.29 -16.40
C GLN A 39 -6.84 22.24 -15.92
N LEU A 40 -6.76 22.06 -14.60
CA LEU A 40 -6.12 20.90 -14.04
C LEU A 40 -6.91 19.73 -14.62
N LEU A 41 -6.36 19.13 -15.67
CA LEU A 41 -6.85 17.85 -16.14
C LEU A 41 -6.74 16.91 -14.93
N ASP A 42 -7.84 16.28 -14.58
CA ASP A 42 -7.83 15.21 -13.60
C ASP A 42 -6.73 14.24 -14.03
N ASP A 43 -5.90 13.83 -13.06
CA ASP A 43 -4.83 12.89 -13.31
C ASP A 43 -5.40 11.69 -14.07
N VAL A 44 -4.91 11.46 -15.28
CA VAL A 44 -5.25 10.25 -16.02
C VAL A 44 -4.61 9.09 -15.31
N LEU A 45 -5.35 8.53 -14.39
CA LEU A 45 -5.02 7.31 -13.68
C LEU A 45 -5.00 6.17 -14.68
N ILE A 46 -3.82 5.76 -15.10
CA ILE A 46 -3.65 4.52 -15.86
C ILE A 46 -3.89 3.36 -14.88
N THR A 47 -5.16 3.02 -14.68
CA THR A 47 -5.58 1.81 -13.98
C THR A 47 -5.47 0.64 -14.94
N GLY A 48 -4.31 0.04 -15.03
CA GLY A 48 -4.06 -1.06 -15.95
C GLY A 48 -3.04 -2.03 -15.41
N TYR A 49 -3.26 -2.53 -14.18
CA TYR A 49 -2.35 -3.47 -13.57
C TYR A 49 -2.98 -4.85 -13.37
N LEU A 50 -2.10 -5.81 -13.15
CA LEU A 50 -2.27 -7.24 -13.11
C LEU A 50 -3.45 -7.74 -12.27
N THR A 51 -3.92 -6.96 -11.29
CA THR A 51 -5.11 -7.27 -10.49
C THR A 51 -5.94 -6.02 -10.21
N LYS A 52 -7.23 -6.18 -9.97
CA LYS A 52 -8.08 -5.11 -9.44
C LYS A 52 -7.58 -4.68 -8.07
N GLY A 53 -7.75 -3.40 -7.73
CA GLY A 53 -7.39 -2.86 -6.43
C GLY A 53 -5.95 -2.36 -6.31
N ILE A 54 -5.11 -2.49 -7.35
CA ILE A 54 -3.76 -1.95 -7.38
C ILE A 54 -3.68 -0.80 -8.38
N GLN A 55 -3.14 0.32 -7.92
CA GLN A 55 -3.02 1.55 -8.69
C GLN A 55 -1.62 2.13 -8.57
N LYS A 56 -0.99 2.50 -9.67
CA LYS A 56 0.28 3.23 -9.67
C LYS A 56 0.01 4.72 -9.55
N ASN A 57 0.71 5.37 -8.62
CA ASN A 57 0.64 6.81 -8.41
C ASN A 57 1.68 7.57 -9.26
N VAL A 58 1.50 8.87 -9.40
CA VAL A 58 2.41 9.75 -10.16
C VAL A 58 3.81 9.78 -9.53
N ASP A 59 3.91 9.67 -8.21
CA ASP A 59 5.15 9.62 -7.45
C ASP A 59 5.86 8.24 -7.49
N ALA A 60 5.43 7.38 -8.42
CA ALA A 60 5.91 6.02 -8.61
C ALA A 60 5.62 5.04 -7.45
N THR A 61 4.86 5.44 -6.44
CA THR A 61 4.34 4.51 -5.43
C THR A 61 3.14 3.72 -5.96
N PHE A 62 2.79 2.65 -5.26
CA PHE A 62 1.57 1.89 -5.56
C PHE A 62 0.59 2.01 -4.40
N THR A 63 -0.66 2.29 -4.73
CA THR A 63 -1.77 2.21 -3.78
C THR A 63 -2.50 0.90 -3.97
N ILE A 64 -2.64 0.15 -2.88
CA ILE A 64 -3.37 -1.12 -2.85
C ILE A 64 -4.61 -0.89 -1.99
N SER A 65 -5.77 -1.25 -2.53
CA SER A 65 -7.08 -1.17 -1.87
C SER A 65 -7.58 -2.58 -1.58
N PRO A 66 -7.45 -3.10 -0.35
CA PRO A 66 -7.78 -4.48 -0.03
C PRO A 66 -9.22 -4.87 -0.34
N GLU A 67 -10.18 -3.96 -0.14
CA GLU A 67 -11.60 -4.18 -0.52
C GLU A 67 -11.81 -4.53 -2.00
N LYS A 68 -10.86 -4.13 -2.86
CA LYS A 68 -10.96 -4.31 -4.31
C LYS A 68 -10.05 -5.42 -4.84
N LEU A 69 -9.21 -6.00 -3.98
CA LEU A 69 -8.34 -7.09 -4.37
C LEU A 69 -9.17 -8.34 -4.68
N GLU A 70 -8.77 -9.05 -5.70
CA GLU A 70 -9.27 -10.39 -6.00
C GLU A 70 -8.41 -11.43 -5.28
N ILE A 71 -8.99 -12.59 -5.01
CA ILE A 71 -8.23 -13.72 -4.48
C ILE A 71 -7.36 -14.26 -5.62
N LEU A 72 -6.05 -14.21 -5.40
CA LEU A 72 -5.10 -14.72 -6.38
C LEU A 72 -5.15 -16.25 -6.47
N PRO A 73 -4.86 -16.85 -7.64
CA PRO A 73 -4.78 -18.29 -7.78
C PRO A 73 -3.85 -18.91 -6.74
N GLY A 74 -4.33 -19.93 -6.05
CA GLY A 74 -3.57 -20.61 -4.98
C GLY A 74 -3.74 -20.01 -3.59
N LEU A 75 -4.36 -18.83 -3.46
CA LEU A 75 -4.68 -18.22 -2.17
C LEU A 75 -6.10 -18.58 -1.71
N ILE A 76 -6.32 -18.45 -0.42
CA ILE A 76 -7.62 -18.71 0.23
C ILE A 76 -8.39 -17.42 0.54
N GLU A 77 -7.71 -16.28 0.46
CA GLU A 77 -8.25 -14.95 0.68
C GLU A 77 -7.44 -13.90 -0.08
N ALA A 78 -7.96 -12.69 -0.19
CA ALA A 78 -7.19 -11.56 -0.70
C ALA A 78 -6.08 -11.22 0.30
N ASP A 79 -4.84 -11.25 -0.13
CA ASP A 79 -3.67 -10.97 0.71
C ASP A 79 -2.90 -9.76 0.21
N ILE A 80 -2.57 -8.86 1.13
CA ILE A 80 -1.86 -7.61 0.83
C ILE A 80 -0.43 -7.89 0.40
N LEU A 81 0.28 -8.73 1.14
CA LEU A 81 1.69 -9.00 0.88
C LEU A 81 1.89 -9.82 -0.38
N GLU A 82 1.03 -10.80 -0.62
CA GLU A 82 1.02 -11.57 -1.87
C GLU A 82 0.70 -10.69 -3.08
N SER A 83 -0.23 -9.74 -2.92
CA SER A 83 -0.55 -8.79 -3.99
C SER A 83 0.63 -7.86 -4.32
N ILE A 84 1.47 -7.51 -3.34
CA ILE A 84 2.70 -6.74 -3.56
C ILE A 84 3.69 -7.53 -4.41
N GLN A 85 3.74 -8.85 -4.29
CA GLN A 85 4.67 -9.69 -5.04
C GLN A 85 4.42 -9.70 -6.56
N LEU A 86 3.22 -9.28 -6.99
CA LEU A 86 2.91 -9.11 -8.41
C LEU A 86 3.48 -7.82 -9.01
N LEU A 87 4.03 -6.92 -8.19
CA LEU A 87 4.47 -5.61 -8.62
C LEU A 87 5.89 -5.66 -9.21
N PRO A 88 6.19 -4.79 -10.17
CA PRO A 88 7.51 -4.73 -10.79
C PRO A 88 8.63 -4.51 -9.76
N GLY A 89 9.69 -5.30 -9.87
CA GLY A 89 10.86 -5.22 -8.99
C GLY A 89 10.70 -5.93 -7.64
N VAL A 90 9.63 -6.69 -7.47
CA VAL A 90 9.42 -7.57 -6.31
C VAL A 90 9.66 -9.01 -6.75
N ILE A 91 10.41 -9.76 -5.97
CA ILE A 91 10.72 -11.17 -6.21
C ILE A 91 10.47 -11.96 -4.93
N SER A 92 9.69 -13.03 -5.02
CA SER A 92 9.45 -13.97 -3.92
C SER A 92 10.12 -15.31 -4.24
N PRO A 93 11.33 -15.57 -3.74
CA PRO A 93 12.08 -16.77 -4.08
C PRO A 93 11.53 -18.05 -3.45
N ASN A 94 10.77 -17.94 -2.38
CA ASN A 94 10.23 -19.07 -1.62
C ASN A 94 8.70 -19.13 -1.61
N GLU A 95 8.04 -18.30 -2.41
CA GLU A 95 6.58 -18.25 -2.55
C GLU A 95 5.84 -18.13 -1.21
N THR A 96 6.41 -17.38 -0.26
CA THR A 96 5.76 -17.09 1.02
C THR A 96 5.26 -15.66 1.08
N ALA A 97 4.20 -15.38 1.83
CA ALA A 97 3.63 -14.04 1.93
C ALA A 97 4.65 -12.99 2.38
N THR A 98 5.58 -13.34 3.25
CA THR A 98 6.57 -12.41 3.81
C THR A 98 7.95 -12.50 3.19
N GLY A 99 8.22 -13.56 2.42
CA GLY A 99 9.54 -13.89 1.91
C GLY A 99 9.84 -13.26 0.56
N PHE A 100 9.66 -11.96 0.41
CA PHE A 100 9.95 -11.25 -0.83
C PHE A 100 11.07 -10.21 -0.67
N THR A 101 11.76 -9.98 -1.77
CA THR A 101 12.79 -8.95 -1.91
C THR A 101 12.32 -7.88 -2.88
N VAL A 102 12.77 -6.66 -2.67
CA VAL A 102 12.43 -5.53 -3.53
C VAL A 102 13.71 -4.95 -4.10
N ARG A 103 13.81 -4.90 -5.44
CA ARG A 103 14.94 -4.32 -6.17
C ARG A 103 16.31 -4.86 -5.73
N GLY A 104 16.40 -6.15 -5.44
CA GLY A 104 17.65 -6.81 -5.03
C GLY A 104 18.05 -6.56 -3.58
N GLY A 105 17.22 -5.90 -2.78
CA GLY A 105 17.42 -5.78 -1.34
C GLY A 105 17.14 -7.10 -0.63
N ALA A 106 17.56 -7.22 0.64
CA ALA A 106 17.25 -8.39 1.46
C ALA A 106 15.81 -8.35 1.98
N MET A 107 15.26 -9.52 2.37
CA MET A 107 13.87 -9.65 2.86
C MET A 107 13.61 -8.83 4.12
N ASP A 108 14.61 -8.68 4.98
CA ASP A 108 14.55 -7.90 6.21
C ASP A 108 14.66 -6.39 5.98
N GLN A 109 15.05 -5.94 4.79
CA GLN A 109 15.15 -4.53 4.42
C GLN A 109 13.83 -3.90 3.97
N ASN A 110 12.75 -4.65 3.99
CA ASN A 110 11.40 -4.16 3.74
C ASN A 110 10.77 -3.70 5.07
N ARG A 111 10.45 -2.41 5.16
CA ARG A 111 9.79 -1.83 6.33
C ARG A 111 8.28 -1.95 6.20
N VAL A 112 7.62 -2.43 7.24
CA VAL A 112 6.16 -2.42 7.33
C VAL A 112 5.75 -1.51 8.47
N ILE A 113 4.84 -0.61 8.16
CA ILE A 113 4.29 0.37 9.10
C ILE A 113 2.77 0.23 9.07
N TRP A 114 2.13 0.19 10.23
CA TRP A 114 0.67 0.20 10.35
C TRP A 114 0.26 1.40 11.21
N ASP A 115 -0.44 2.35 10.60
CA ASP A 115 -0.84 3.63 11.23
C ASP A 115 0.31 4.32 11.98
N GLY A 116 1.52 4.32 11.38
CA GLY A 116 2.72 4.91 11.95
C GLY A 116 3.52 4.00 12.90
N ILE A 117 3.04 2.80 13.20
CA ILE A 117 3.70 1.83 14.09
C ILE A 117 4.50 0.83 13.25
N ASN A 118 5.78 0.62 13.59
CA ASN A 118 6.60 -0.39 12.93
C ASN A 118 6.13 -1.81 13.27
N ILE A 119 5.92 -2.62 12.26
CA ILE A 119 5.55 -4.02 12.39
C ILE A 119 6.76 -4.90 12.04
N TYR A 120 7.25 -5.64 13.02
CA TYR A 120 8.40 -6.53 12.86
C TYR A 120 7.98 -7.94 12.47
N HIS A 121 6.85 -8.43 13.01
CA HIS A 121 6.31 -9.74 12.70
C HIS A 121 5.22 -9.63 11.64
N LYS A 122 5.56 -9.99 10.40
CA LYS A 122 4.72 -9.73 9.22
C LYS A 122 3.82 -10.92 8.85
N GLY A 123 4.08 -12.10 9.39
CA GLY A 123 3.37 -13.31 8.98
C GLY A 123 3.40 -14.43 10.00
N HIS A 124 2.60 -15.44 9.76
CA HIS A 124 2.47 -16.64 10.53
C HIS A 124 2.96 -17.86 9.74
N LEU A 125 3.15 -18.99 10.43
CA LEU A 125 3.57 -20.24 9.80
C LEU A 125 4.85 -20.06 8.95
N PHE A 126 5.94 -19.58 9.58
CA PHE A 126 7.20 -19.28 8.90
C PHE A 126 7.06 -18.31 7.71
N GLY A 127 6.10 -17.41 7.79
CA GLY A 127 5.87 -16.40 6.76
C GLY A 127 4.96 -16.80 5.61
N MET A 128 4.42 -18.00 5.61
CA MET A 128 3.49 -18.47 4.58
C MET A 128 2.18 -17.66 4.54
N LEU A 129 1.74 -17.19 5.69
CA LEU A 129 0.50 -16.44 5.83
C LEU A 129 0.80 -15.03 6.32
N SER A 130 0.17 -14.05 5.70
CA SER A 130 0.21 -12.66 6.13
C SER A 130 -0.48 -12.47 7.48
N ALA A 131 0.10 -11.63 8.34
CA ALA A 131 -0.51 -11.25 9.61
C ALA A 131 -1.62 -10.19 9.46
N PHE A 132 -1.77 -9.63 8.25
CA PHE A 132 -2.65 -8.49 8.02
C PHE A 132 -4.05 -8.93 7.60
N ASN A 133 -5.07 -8.41 8.31
CA ASN A 133 -6.46 -8.64 7.92
C ASN A 133 -6.88 -7.63 6.85
N PRO A 134 -7.22 -8.06 5.63
CA PRO A 134 -7.65 -7.15 4.56
C PRO A 134 -8.92 -6.37 4.93
N ASN A 135 -9.79 -6.94 5.78
CA ASN A 135 -11.04 -6.30 6.20
C ASN A 135 -10.84 -5.13 7.17
N SER A 136 -9.71 -5.07 7.89
CA SER A 136 -9.36 -3.95 8.78
C SER A 136 -8.51 -2.88 8.10
N THR A 137 -8.05 -3.14 6.88
CA THR A 137 -7.14 -2.27 6.13
C THR A 137 -7.89 -1.50 5.07
N ARG A 138 -7.76 -0.18 5.08
CA ARG A 138 -8.38 0.70 4.08
C ARG A 138 -7.56 0.78 2.80
N LYS A 139 -6.26 1.05 2.95
CA LYS A 139 -5.32 1.18 1.85
C LYS A 139 -3.92 0.85 2.32
N VAL A 140 -3.10 0.45 1.39
CA VAL A 140 -1.66 0.30 1.58
C VAL A 140 -0.95 1.15 0.54
N ILE A 141 0.06 1.89 0.95
CA ILE A 141 0.95 2.60 0.03
C ILE A 141 2.27 1.85 0.02
N PHE A 142 2.62 1.33 -1.13
CA PHE A 142 3.87 0.62 -1.32
C PHE A 142 4.90 1.50 -2.02
N HIS A 143 5.99 1.77 -1.33
CA HIS A 143 7.13 2.53 -1.83
C HIS A 143 8.23 1.55 -2.22
N ASN A 144 8.35 1.27 -3.51
CA ASN A 144 9.43 0.42 -4.04
C ASN A 144 10.56 1.22 -4.71
N GLN A 145 10.47 2.55 -4.70
CA GLN A 145 11.44 3.47 -5.28
C GLN A 145 11.47 4.74 -4.45
N GLY A 146 12.69 5.25 -4.11
CA GLY A 146 12.87 6.57 -3.54
C GLY A 146 11.89 6.93 -2.43
N THR A 147 12.08 6.38 -1.25
CA THR A 147 11.21 6.68 -0.12
C THR A 147 11.45 8.10 0.40
N HIS A 148 10.39 8.74 0.89
CA HIS A 148 10.51 10.03 1.57
C HIS A 148 11.44 9.91 2.79
N SER A 149 12.22 10.97 3.08
CA SER A 149 13.20 11.03 4.19
C SER A 149 12.63 10.71 5.58
N ARG A 150 11.31 10.84 5.77
CA ARG A 150 10.62 10.42 7.00
C ARG A 150 10.69 8.91 7.29
N PHE A 151 10.92 8.10 6.26
CA PHE A 151 11.04 6.66 6.39
C PHE A 151 12.51 6.27 6.50
N GLY A 152 13.05 6.24 7.70
CA GLY A 152 14.38 5.70 7.97
C GLY A 152 14.40 4.18 8.15
N GLU A 153 15.48 3.64 8.67
CA GLU A 153 15.72 2.27 9.15
C GLU A 153 15.91 1.18 8.09
N ARG A 154 15.13 1.16 7.01
CA ARG A 154 15.14 0.10 6.00
C ARG A 154 15.39 0.69 4.62
N ALA A 155 16.21 0.01 3.83
CA ALA A 155 16.75 0.58 2.60
C ALA A 155 16.00 0.16 1.33
N SER A 156 15.25 -0.95 1.35
CA SER A 156 14.72 -1.55 0.13
C SER A 156 13.32 -1.05 -0.22
N SER A 157 12.37 -1.16 0.70
CA SER A 157 11.00 -0.69 0.48
C SER A 157 10.28 -0.30 1.76
N VAL A 158 9.17 0.43 1.61
CA VAL A 158 8.25 0.74 2.70
C VAL A 158 6.84 0.33 2.30
N ILE A 159 6.19 -0.43 3.16
CA ILE A 159 4.79 -0.82 3.07
C ILE A 159 4.06 -0.07 4.17
N ASP A 160 3.34 0.97 3.80
CA ASP A 160 2.64 1.86 4.72
C ASP A 160 1.14 1.53 4.72
N ILE A 161 0.69 0.86 5.78
CA ILE A 161 -0.65 0.32 5.94
C ILE A 161 -1.50 1.30 6.74
N TYR A 162 -2.67 1.61 6.23
CA TYR A 162 -3.64 2.51 6.84
C TYR A 162 -4.92 1.76 7.18
N SER A 163 -5.32 1.82 8.44
CA SER A 163 -6.62 1.34 8.89
C SER A 163 -7.78 2.17 8.34
N ILE A 164 -8.98 1.62 8.44
CA ILE A 164 -10.18 2.35 8.09
C ILE A 164 -10.42 3.41 9.17
N ASN A 165 -10.31 4.67 8.81
CA ASN A 165 -10.44 5.82 9.73
C ASN A 165 -11.60 6.76 9.36
N LYS A 166 -12.58 6.26 8.60
CA LYS A 166 -13.78 7.02 8.27
C LYS A 166 -14.85 6.82 9.32
N ILE A 167 -15.50 7.92 9.72
CA ILE A 167 -16.74 7.82 10.49
C ILE A 167 -17.80 7.18 9.60
N THR A 168 -18.34 6.07 10.05
CA THR A 168 -19.45 5.39 9.37
C THR A 168 -20.78 5.79 9.98
N ASN A 169 -21.77 5.98 9.13
CA ASN A 169 -23.16 6.24 9.55
C ASN A 169 -24.06 5.01 9.36
N ARG A 170 -23.47 3.91 8.92
CA ARG A 170 -24.20 2.66 8.66
C ARG A 170 -23.59 1.54 9.47
N PHE A 171 -24.45 0.70 10.00
CA PHE A 171 -24.03 -0.55 10.61
C PHE A 171 -23.64 -1.54 9.51
N LYS A 172 -22.44 -2.11 9.65
CA LYS A 172 -21.93 -3.14 8.76
C LYS A 172 -21.37 -4.28 9.59
N VAL A 173 -21.66 -5.50 9.17
CA VAL A 173 -21.08 -6.72 9.72
C VAL A 173 -20.63 -7.58 8.56
N GLY A 174 -19.45 -8.15 8.69
CA GLY A 174 -18.91 -9.15 7.80
C GLY A 174 -18.43 -10.36 8.60
N VAL A 175 -18.65 -11.54 8.08
CA VAL A 175 -18.11 -12.79 8.60
C VAL A 175 -17.45 -13.52 7.46
N GLY A 176 -16.17 -13.90 7.66
CA GLY A 176 -15.40 -14.69 6.74
C GLY A 176 -15.03 -16.03 7.35
N VAL A 177 -15.09 -17.09 6.57
CA VAL A 177 -14.59 -18.41 6.93
C VAL A 177 -13.80 -18.96 5.74
N ASN A 178 -12.58 -19.36 5.98
CA ASN A 178 -11.76 -20.01 4.97
C ASN A 178 -11.18 -21.33 5.48
N GLY A 179 -10.27 -21.95 4.75
CA GLY A 179 -9.69 -23.25 5.14
C GLY A 179 -8.78 -23.23 6.39
N ILE A 180 -8.51 -22.08 7.01
CA ILE A 180 -7.54 -21.93 8.09
C ILE A 180 -8.09 -21.10 9.24
N ASN A 181 -8.83 -20.03 8.95
CA ASN A 181 -9.29 -19.06 9.94
C ASN A 181 -10.74 -18.63 9.73
N THR A 182 -11.29 -18.05 10.77
CA THR A 182 -12.55 -17.33 10.75
C THR A 182 -12.28 -15.89 11.14
N ASP A 183 -12.90 -14.95 10.45
CA ASP A 183 -12.84 -13.53 10.78
C ASP A 183 -14.23 -12.92 10.92
N ILE A 184 -14.32 -11.93 11.78
CA ILE A 184 -15.50 -11.12 12.01
C ILE A 184 -15.08 -9.67 11.94
N TYR A 185 -15.88 -8.87 11.26
CA TYR A 185 -15.66 -7.45 11.10
C TYR A 185 -16.97 -6.71 11.39
N ILE A 186 -16.89 -5.65 12.18
CA ILE A 186 -18.03 -4.84 12.59
C ILE A 186 -17.66 -3.36 12.45
N GLU A 187 -18.52 -2.59 11.79
CA GLU A 187 -18.54 -1.13 11.85
C GLU A 187 -19.90 -0.69 12.42
N ALA A 188 -19.89 0.18 13.43
CA ALA A 188 -21.11 0.69 14.02
C ALA A 188 -21.01 2.20 14.30
N PRO A 189 -22.01 3.02 13.91
CA PRO A 189 -22.10 4.39 14.35
C PRO A 189 -22.51 4.43 15.83
N ILE A 190 -21.78 5.18 16.65
CA ILE A 190 -22.15 5.48 18.04
C ILE A 190 -22.88 6.81 18.09
N VAL A 191 -22.32 7.82 17.42
CA VAL A 191 -22.95 9.12 17.24
C VAL A 191 -22.86 9.49 15.78
N LYS A 192 -24.02 9.72 15.16
CA LYS A 192 -24.10 10.06 13.73
C LYS A 192 -23.15 11.22 13.39
N ASP A 193 -22.39 11.06 12.31
CA ASP A 193 -21.42 12.03 11.77
C ASP A 193 -20.27 12.44 12.72
N LYS A 194 -20.21 11.87 13.94
CA LYS A 194 -19.21 12.26 14.95
C LYS A 194 -18.36 11.12 15.47
N LEU A 195 -18.95 9.96 15.70
CA LEU A 195 -18.27 8.85 16.33
C LEU A 195 -18.76 7.51 15.78
N SER A 196 -17.83 6.68 15.38
CA SER A 196 -18.11 5.28 15.03
C SER A 196 -17.05 4.37 15.65
N ILE A 197 -17.43 3.13 15.89
CA ILE A 197 -16.53 2.06 16.30
C ILE A 197 -16.34 1.09 15.15
N GLN A 198 -15.13 0.57 15.05
CA GLN A 198 -14.75 -0.50 14.16
C GLN A 198 -14.04 -1.57 14.98
N ALA A 199 -14.43 -2.80 14.81
CA ALA A 199 -13.78 -3.94 15.42
C ALA A 199 -13.58 -5.04 14.39
N SER A 200 -12.42 -5.71 14.46
CA SER A 200 -12.09 -6.86 13.63
C SER A 200 -11.45 -7.92 14.50
N LEU A 201 -11.92 -9.14 14.38
CA LEU A 201 -11.38 -10.30 15.07
C LEU A 201 -11.10 -11.38 14.04
N ARG A 202 -9.89 -11.94 14.09
CA ARG A 202 -9.50 -13.10 13.29
C ARG A 202 -8.92 -14.16 14.22
N ARG A 203 -9.35 -15.39 14.03
CA ARG A 203 -8.83 -16.54 14.79
C ARG A 203 -8.67 -17.77 13.88
N SER A 204 -7.52 -18.42 13.98
CA SER A 204 -7.32 -19.75 13.41
C SER A 204 -8.08 -20.79 14.24
N TYR A 205 -8.63 -21.78 13.55
CA TYR A 205 -9.26 -22.95 14.19
C TYR A 205 -8.46 -24.24 13.97
N THR A 206 -7.22 -24.13 13.51
CA THR A 206 -6.35 -25.28 13.20
C THR A 206 -6.01 -26.11 14.43
N GLU A 207 -6.16 -25.55 15.63
CA GLU A 207 -6.03 -26.29 16.90
C GLU A 207 -7.19 -27.27 17.13
N LEU A 208 -8.40 -26.91 16.64
CA LEU A 208 -9.60 -27.72 16.80
C LEU A 208 -9.79 -28.68 15.63
N TYR A 209 -9.50 -28.22 14.42
CA TYR A 209 -9.68 -28.97 13.20
C TYR A 209 -8.61 -28.60 12.17
N GLN A 210 -7.86 -29.59 11.72
CA GLN A 210 -6.88 -29.42 10.65
C GLN A 210 -7.56 -29.65 9.30
N SER A 211 -7.88 -28.56 8.62
CA SER A 211 -8.43 -28.63 7.27
C SER A 211 -7.41 -29.19 6.27
N ILE A 212 -7.91 -29.72 5.15
CA ILE A 212 -7.05 -30.17 4.04
C ILE A 212 -6.14 -29.03 3.58
N THR A 213 -6.65 -27.79 3.54
CA THR A 213 -5.87 -26.60 3.18
C THR A 213 -4.70 -26.37 4.14
N PHE A 214 -4.96 -26.44 5.45
CA PHE A 214 -3.91 -26.28 6.46
C PHE A 214 -2.87 -27.39 6.33
N THR A 215 -3.28 -28.64 6.20
CA THR A 215 -2.37 -29.78 6.03
C THR A 215 -1.45 -29.59 4.83
N LYS A 216 -2.00 -29.16 3.67
CA LYS A 216 -1.19 -28.91 2.46
C LYS A 216 -0.20 -27.75 2.64
N ILE A 217 -0.59 -26.69 3.34
CA ILE A 217 0.33 -25.59 3.65
C ILE A 217 1.41 -26.05 4.63
N ALA A 218 1.04 -26.79 5.66
CA ALA A 218 2.00 -27.36 6.62
C ALA A 218 2.98 -28.30 5.94
N ASP A 219 2.52 -29.19 5.07
CA ASP A 219 3.37 -30.08 4.28
C ASP A 219 4.37 -29.29 3.44
N LYS A 220 3.94 -28.20 2.80
CA LYS A 220 4.83 -27.32 2.02
C LYS A 220 5.87 -26.62 2.89
N VAL A 221 5.47 -26.14 4.09
CA VAL A 221 6.39 -25.46 5.02
C VAL A 221 7.43 -26.40 5.58
N PHE A 222 7.02 -27.64 5.88
CA PHE A 222 7.84 -28.61 6.59
C PHE A 222 8.40 -29.72 5.70
N GLN A 223 8.29 -29.59 4.37
CA GLN A 223 8.69 -30.64 3.41
C GLN A 223 10.09 -31.17 3.60
N ASP A 224 11.03 -30.34 4.10
CA ASP A 224 12.43 -30.69 4.31
C ASP A 224 12.78 -30.80 5.81
N THR A 225 11.78 -30.75 6.70
CA THR A 225 11.99 -30.74 8.14
C THR A 225 11.31 -31.95 8.79
N LYS A 226 12.06 -32.83 9.41
CA LYS A 226 11.48 -33.86 10.28
C LYS A 226 11.01 -33.20 11.57
N ILE A 227 9.71 -32.92 11.70
CA ILE A 227 9.12 -32.55 12.97
C ILE A 227 8.87 -33.85 13.71
N THR A 228 9.74 -34.17 14.65
CA THR A 228 9.48 -35.21 15.63
C THR A 228 8.45 -34.69 16.62
N ASN A 229 7.20 -35.12 16.49
CA ASN A 229 6.25 -34.98 17.58
C ASN A 229 6.81 -35.71 18.82
N ALA A 230 6.65 -35.10 20.00
CA ALA A 230 7.09 -35.71 21.26
C ALA A 230 6.53 -37.11 21.49
N GLN A 231 5.46 -37.50 20.80
CA GLN A 231 4.89 -38.86 20.80
C GLN A 231 5.68 -39.87 19.95
N ASN A 232 6.52 -39.43 19.02
CA ASN A 232 7.31 -40.33 18.15
C ASN A 232 8.73 -40.62 18.71
N ILE A 233 9.11 -39.98 19.80
CA ILE A 233 10.44 -40.18 20.43
C ILE A 233 10.55 -41.56 21.11
N ASN A 234 9.44 -42.23 21.35
CA ASN A 234 9.42 -43.51 22.07
C ASN A 234 9.33 -44.78 21.18
N ASN A 235 9.44 -44.67 19.87
CA ASN A 235 9.24 -45.77 18.93
C ASN A 235 10.42 -46.06 17.99
N ASP A 236 11.64 -45.54 18.31
CA ASP A 236 12.87 -45.94 17.62
C ASP A 236 13.91 -46.50 18.65
#